data_589861e62cda37bdcac90511eedcce89
#
_entry.id   589861e62cda37bdcac90511eedcce89
#
_cell.length_a   1.000
_cell.length_b   1.000
_cell.length_c   1.000
_cell.angle_alpha   90.00
_cell.angle_beta   90.00
_cell.angle_gamma   90.00
#
_symmetry.space_group_name_H-M   'P 1'
#
loop_
_entity.id
_entity.type
_entity.pdbx_description
1 polymer ?
#
loop_
_entity_poly.entity_id
_entity_poly.type
_entity_poly.pdbx_seq_one_letter_code
_entity_poly.pdbx_strand_id
1 'polypeptide(L)'
;KIFVLTGEPSGDKLASTVISKLKKSNRDVEYSCVGGSHLYSLGIKSIFELREITYIGFTSVLFNIFKIKNKINKTVDEIIKFNPDILFSVDSPDFTLRVAKSVKKINNNIKIIHYVAPQVWIWREGRVKNFKKFVDHMLLLFNFEKKYFDKENITNTFVGHPLLESHNKSKTDLSSLISKDKKIISIFAGSRNSEIDILLPILCNFIIMMNKKF
;
A
#
# COMPACT_ATOMS: atom_id res chain seq x y z
N LYS A 1 -5.52 -8.04 19.78
CA LYS A 1 -6.29 -7.96 18.54
C LYS A 1 -5.64 -6.98 17.57
N ILE A 2 -5.57 -7.33 16.28
CA ILE A 2 -5.00 -6.46 15.24
C ILE A 2 -6.03 -6.29 14.12
N PHE A 3 -6.38 -5.04 13.78
CA PHE A 3 -7.14 -4.75 12.59
C PHE A 3 -6.19 -4.31 11.48
N VAL A 4 -6.19 -5.01 10.34
CA VAL A 4 -5.34 -4.71 9.18
C VAL A 4 -6.14 -3.90 8.16
N LEU A 5 -5.64 -2.72 7.83
CA LEU A 5 -6.34 -1.78 6.95
C LEU A 5 -5.50 -1.49 5.71
N THR A 6 -5.98 -1.91 4.55
CA THR A 6 -5.36 -1.63 3.25
C THR A 6 -6.36 -0.95 2.31
N GLY A 7 -5.90 -0.26 1.31
CA GLY A 7 -6.76 0.41 0.32
C GLY A 7 -6.52 -0.04 -1.12
N GLU A 8 -5.45 -0.79 -1.37
CA GLU A 8 -5.02 -1.23 -2.70
C GLU A 8 -4.40 -2.63 -2.65
N PRO A 9 -4.34 -3.37 -3.78
CA PRO A 9 -3.71 -4.69 -3.85
C PRO A 9 -2.22 -4.70 -3.46
N SER A 10 -1.49 -3.60 -3.74
CA SER A 10 -0.09 -3.41 -3.31
C SER A 10 0.02 -3.41 -1.79
N GLY A 11 -0.83 -2.64 -1.12
CA GLY A 11 -0.91 -2.59 0.34
C GLY A 11 -1.31 -3.93 0.95
N ASP A 12 -2.26 -4.66 0.33
CA ASP A 12 -2.67 -6.01 0.75
C ASP A 12 -1.49 -7.00 0.71
N LYS A 13 -0.70 -6.98 -0.36
CA LYS A 13 0.51 -7.79 -0.49
C LYS A 13 1.55 -7.46 0.59
N LEU A 14 1.80 -6.17 0.84
CA LEU A 14 2.73 -5.71 1.88
C LEU A 14 2.24 -6.12 3.27
N ALA A 15 0.96 -5.87 3.57
CA ALA A 15 0.34 -6.26 4.83
C ALA A 15 0.44 -7.76 5.08
N SER A 16 0.11 -8.59 4.07
CA SER A 16 0.14 -10.05 4.20
C SER A 16 1.53 -10.57 4.52
N THR A 17 2.59 -9.96 3.98
CA THR A 17 3.98 -10.32 4.29
C THR A 17 4.29 -10.14 5.78
N VAL A 18 3.89 -9.01 6.36
CA VAL A 18 4.08 -8.71 7.79
C VAL A 18 3.23 -9.64 8.65
N ILE A 19 1.94 -9.77 8.33
CA ILE A 19 1.00 -10.59 9.10
C ILE A 19 1.38 -12.08 9.05
N SER A 20 1.87 -12.58 7.92
CA SER A 20 2.37 -13.96 7.81
C SER A 20 3.53 -14.23 8.79
N LYS A 21 4.47 -13.28 8.92
CA LYS A 21 5.58 -13.38 9.88
C LYS A 21 5.06 -13.34 11.32
N LEU A 22 4.13 -12.43 11.63
CA LEU A 22 3.52 -12.32 12.96
C LEU A 22 2.74 -13.59 13.36
N LYS A 23 1.96 -14.18 12.47
CA LYS A 23 1.21 -15.41 12.71
C LYS A 23 2.12 -16.60 13.01
N LYS A 24 3.34 -16.61 12.45
CA LYS A 24 4.35 -17.65 12.76
C LYS A 24 4.96 -17.47 14.14
N SER A 25 5.14 -16.23 14.58
CA SER A 25 5.79 -15.90 15.85
C SER A 25 4.81 -15.87 17.02
N ASN A 26 3.54 -15.55 16.76
CA ASN A 26 2.52 -15.39 17.80
C ASN A 26 1.17 -15.93 17.31
N ARG A 27 0.67 -17.01 17.94
CA ARG A 27 -0.54 -17.73 17.52
C ARG A 27 -1.83 -17.18 18.13
N ASP A 28 -1.73 -16.44 19.22
CA ASP A 28 -2.90 -15.97 19.99
C ASP A 28 -3.42 -14.59 19.58
N VAL A 29 -3.14 -14.18 18.34
CA VAL A 29 -3.59 -12.89 17.81
C VAL A 29 -4.85 -13.07 16.98
N GLU A 30 -5.89 -12.34 17.35
CA GLU A 30 -7.14 -12.25 16.59
C GLU A 30 -7.01 -11.14 15.54
N TYR A 31 -7.42 -11.45 14.29
CA TYR A 31 -7.30 -10.54 13.16
C TYR A 31 -8.66 -10.24 12.53
N SER A 32 -8.86 -8.99 12.12
CA SER A 32 -9.89 -8.54 11.19
C SER A 32 -9.27 -7.61 10.15
N CYS A 33 -9.88 -7.43 8.97
CA CYS A 33 -9.26 -6.57 7.95
C CYS A 33 -10.23 -5.91 6.98
N VAL A 34 -9.73 -4.84 6.34
CA VAL A 34 -10.03 -4.46 4.97
C VAL A 34 -8.82 -4.85 4.13
N GLY A 35 -8.96 -5.86 3.28
CA GLY A 35 -7.86 -6.40 2.49
C GLY A 35 -8.33 -7.19 1.28
N GLY A 36 -7.39 -7.75 0.55
CA GLY A 36 -7.62 -8.49 -0.68
C GLY A 36 -7.28 -9.97 -0.57
N SER A 37 -6.91 -10.55 -1.71
CA SER A 37 -6.63 -11.99 -1.85
C SER A 37 -5.43 -12.47 -1.03
N HIS A 38 -4.44 -11.60 -0.79
CA HIS A 38 -3.25 -11.98 -0.02
C HIS A 38 -3.55 -12.17 1.47
N LEU A 39 -4.33 -11.26 2.09
CA LEU A 39 -4.79 -11.44 3.48
C LEU A 39 -5.81 -12.59 3.57
N TYR A 40 -6.69 -12.74 2.57
CA TYR A 40 -7.61 -13.86 2.50
C TYR A 40 -6.89 -15.22 2.49
N SER A 41 -5.77 -15.36 1.76
CA SER A 41 -4.96 -16.59 1.75
C SER A 41 -4.33 -16.93 3.11
N LEU A 42 -4.24 -15.96 4.03
CA LEU A 42 -3.84 -16.17 5.42
C LEU A 42 -5.03 -16.51 6.36
N GLY A 43 -6.23 -16.72 5.80
CA GLY A 43 -7.44 -17.02 6.56
C GLY A 43 -8.11 -15.79 7.18
N ILE A 44 -7.77 -14.56 6.74
CA ILE A 44 -8.35 -13.32 7.28
C ILE A 44 -9.33 -12.77 6.25
N LYS A 45 -10.63 -12.84 6.58
CA LYS A 45 -11.69 -12.34 5.70
C LYS A 45 -11.84 -10.83 5.82
N SER A 46 -11.89 -10.15 4.67
CA SER A 46 -12.18 -8.72 4.61
C SER A 46 -13.64 -8.42 4.90
N ILE A 47 -13.92 -7.28 5.54
CA ILE A 47 -15.29 -6.82 5.84
C ILE A 47 -16.06 -6.38 4.58
N PHE A 48 -15.36 -6.12 3.47
CA PHE A 48 -15.89 -5.92 2.12
C PHE A 48 -14.79 -6.15 1.09
N GLU A 49 -15.16 -6.22 -0.19
CA GLU A 49 -14.20 -6.45 -1.25
C GLU A 49 -13.32 -5.23 -1.51
N LEU A 50 -12.00 -5.42 -1.54
CA LEU A 50 -11.02 -4.35 -1.73
C LEU A 50 -11.27 -3.55 -3.03
N ARG A 51 -11.76 -4.21 -4.08
CA ARG A 51 -12.10 -3.55 -5.35
C ARG A 51 -13.15 -2.44 -5.19
N GLU A 52 -14.01 -2.49 -4.19
CA GLU A 52 -15.02 -1.46 -3.96
C GLU A 52 -14.45 -0.08 -3.61
N ILE A 53 -13.17 -0.02 -3.21
CA ILE A 53 -12.44 1.22 -2.92
C ILE A 53 -11.33 1.52 -3.92
N THR A 54 -10.86 0.50 -4.67
CA THR A 54 -9.74 0.64 -5.62
C THR A 54 -10.17 1.26 -6.97
N TYR A 55 -11.45 1.16 -7.35
CA TYR A 55 -11.98 1.65 -8.64
C TYR A 55 -12.05 3.18 -8.77
N ILE A 56 -11.45 3.91 -7.85
CA ILE A 56 -11.54 5.36 -7.83
C ILE A 56 -10.34 5.94 -8.58
N GLY A 57 -10.39 5.86 -9.91
CA GLY A 57 -9.56 6.67 -10.78
C GLY A 57 -9.90 8.17 -10.62
N PHE A 58 -8.97 9.05 -10.97
CA PHE A 58 -9.03 10.50 -10.72
C PHE A 58 -10.32 11.17 -11.24
N THR A 59 -10.87 10.68 -12.34
CA THR A 59 -12.12 11.20 -12.94
C THR A 59 -13.40 10.73 -12.25
N SER A 60 -13.37 9.62 -11.54
CA SER A 60 -14.53 9.06 -10.85
C SER A 60 -14.64 9.47 -9.36
N VAL A 61 -13.63 10.12 -8.81
CA VAL A 61 -13.60 10.55 -7.40
C VAL A 61 -14.74 11.52 -7.07
N LEU A 62 -15.01 12.47 -7.95
CA LEU A 62 -16.09 13.47 -7.74
C LEU A 62 -17.47 12.82 -7.65
N PHE A 63 -17.77 11.82 -8.49
CA PHE A 63 -19.06 11.12 -8.49
C PHE A 63 -19.18 10.06 -7.38
N ASN A 64 -18.06 9.62 -6.80
CA ASN A 64 -18.03 8.54 -5.81
C ASN A 64 -17.70 9.00 -4.37
N ILE A 65 -17.61 10.31 -4.13
CA ILE A 65 -17.22 10.86 -2.82
C ILE A 65 -18.10 10.36 -1.66
N PHE A 66 -19.41 10.27 -1.92
CA PHE A 66 -20.36 9.73 -0.92
C PHE A 66 -20.16 8.24 -0.66
N LYS A 67 -19.86 7.46 -1.70
CA LYS A 67 -19.58 6.02 -1.56
C LYS A 67 -18.29 5.79 -0.74
N ILE A 68 -17.24 6.58 -0.99
CA ILE A 68 -16.01 6.51 -0.22
C ILE A 68 -16.25 6.88 1.23
N LYS A 69 -17.01 7.96 1.48
CA LYS A 69 -17.34 8.40 2.84
C LYS A 69 -18.11 7.29 3.59
N ASN A 70 -19.08 6.65 2.92
CA ASN A 70 -19.81 5.53 3.52
C ASN A 70 -18.90 4.33 3.81
N LYS A 71 -17.93 4.01 2.93
CA LYS A 71 -16.96 2.94 3.18
C LYS A 71 -16.03 3.29 4.34
N ILE A 72 -15.58 4.55 4.43
CA ILE A 72 -14.79 5.04 5.58
C ILE A 72 -15.59 4.85 6.87
N ASN A 73 -16.84 5.32 6.92
CA ASN A 73 -17.68 5.21 8.12
C ASN A 73 -17.92 3.74 8.49
N LYS A 74 -18.32 2.88 7.55
CA LYS A 74 -18.47 1.45 7.78
C LYS A 74 -17.20 0.81 8.35
N THR A 75 -16.03 1.18 7.80
CA THR A 75 -14.74 0.65 8.26
C THR A 75 -14.46 1.11 9.69
N VAL A 76 -14.72 2.38 10.01
CA VAL A 76 -14.56 2.93 11.36
C VAL A 76 -15.46 2.18 12.35
N ASP A 77 -16.74 1.99 12.02
CA ASP A 77 -17.70 1.30 12.88
C ASP A 77 -17.26 -0.15 13.17
N GLU A 78 -16.79 -0.88 12.14
CA GLU A 78 -16.30 -2.24 12.31
C GLU A 78 -14.98 -2.30 13.12
N ILE A 79 -14.08 -1.32 12.97
CA ILE A 79 -12.87 -1.23 13.79
C ILE A 79 -13.24 -1.00 15.26
N ILE A 80 -14.14 -0.06 15.54
CA ILE A 80 -14.56 0.25 16.91
C ILE A 80 -15.28 -0.96 17.54
N LYS A 81 -16.13 -1.66 16.78
CA LYS A 81 -16.81 -2.87 17.23
C LYS A 81 -15.83 -4.02 17.52
N PHE A 82 -14.83 -4.22 16.67
CA PHE A 82 -13.78 -5.23 16.85
C PHE A 82 -12.88 -4.90 18.04
N ASN A 83 -12.74 -3.61 18.35
CA ASN A 83 -11.93 -3.05 19.44
C ASN A 83 -10.50 -3.61 19.45
N PRO A 84 -9.70 -3.35 18.40
CA PRO A 84 -8.33 -3.86 18.32
C PRO A 84 -7.40 -3.10 19.26
N ASP A 85 -6.33 -3.75 19.70
CA ASP A 85 -5.20 -3.11 20.38
C ASP A 85 -4.38 -2.26 19.38
N ILE A 86 -4.27 -2.78 18.13
CA ILE A 86 -3.50 -2.17 17.05
C ILE A 86 -4.35 -2.05 15.79
N LEU A 87 -4.42 -0.85 15.22
CA LEU A 87 -4.81 -0.61 13.83
C LEU A 87 -3.54 -0.55 12.97
N PHE A 88 -3.29 -1.62 12.23
CA PHE A 88 -2.18 -1.70 11.26
C PHE A 88 -2.66 -1.22 9.90
N SER A 89 -2.35 0.02 9.59
CA SER A 89 -2.74 0.73 8.37
C SER A 89 -1.61 0.69 7.34
N VAL A 90 -1.89 0.30 6.10
CA VAL A 90 -0.85 0.09 5.07
C VAL A 90 -1.20 0.82 3.80
N ASP A 91 -0.29 1.73 3.36
CA ASP A 91 -0.41 2.47 2.09
C ASP A 91 -1.75 3.21 1.92
N SER A 92 -2.09 3.63 0.68
CA SER A 92 -3.36 4.27 0.30
C SER A 92 -3.82 5.38 1.26
N PRO A 93 -3.02 6.42 1.49
CA PRO A 93 -3.22 7.39 2.58
C PRO A 93 -4.56 8.12 2.49
N ASP A 94 -5.14 8.26 1.31
CA ASP A 94 -6.43 8.94 1.13
C ASP A 94 -7.60 8.17 1.73
N PHE A 95 -7.50 6.85 1.85
CA PHE A 95 -8.48 6.01 2.52
C PHE A 95 -8.02 5.68 3.95
N THR A 96 -6.85 5.06 4.08
CA THR A 96 -6.38 4.47 5.33
C THR A 96 -6.13 5.50 6.43
N LEU A 97 -5.53 6.66 6.12
CA LEU A 97 -5.29 7.70 7.11
C LEU A 97 -6.56 8.48 7.49
N ARG A 98 -7.56 8.52 6.61
CA ARG A 98 -8.87 9.09 6.98
C ARG A 98 -9.61 8.20 7.98
N VAL A 99 -9.58 6.88 7.76
CA VAL A 99 -10.11 5.90 8.72
C VAL A 99 -9.34 6.01 10.04
N ALA A 100 -8.03 5.95 10.01
CA ALA A 100 -7.16 6.04 11.18
C ALA A 100 -7.44 7.30 12.03
N LYS A 101 -7.57 8.45 11.37
CA LYS A 101 -7.93 9.72 12.04
C LYS A 101 -9.30 9.67 12.71
N SER A 102 -10.28 9.04 12.07
CA SER A 102 -11.63 8.90 12.62
C SER A 102 -11.67 7.94 13.79
N VAL A 103 -10.98 6.80 13.69
CA VAL A 103 -10.83 5.82 14.78
C VAL A 103 -10.17 6.47 16.00
N LYS A 104 -9.06 7.21 15.81
CA LYS A 104 -8.33 7.85 16.90
C LYS A 104 -9.17 8.90 17.66
N LYS A 105 -10.10 9.56 16.95
CA LYS A 105 -11.04 10.51 17.56
C LYS A 105 -12.08 9.82 18.47
N ILE A 106 -12.51 8.60 18.11
CA ILE A 106 -13.53 7.86 18.85
C ILE A 106 -12.90 7.08 19.99
N ASN A 107 -11.78 6.39 19.72
CA ASN A 107 -11.05 5.61 20.72
C ASN A 107 -9.55 5.89 20.63
N ASN A 108 -9.05 6.71 21.55
CA ASN A 108 -7.64 7.11 21.60
C ASN A 108 -6.70 5.98 22.09
N ASN A 109 -7.24 4.92 22.69
CA ASN A 109 -6.43 3.81 23.21
C ASN A 109 -5.92 2.89 22.10
N ILE A 110 -6.62 2.83 20.95
CA ILE A 110 -6.18 2.03 19.79
C ILE A 110 -4.86 2.61 19.27
N LYS A 111 -3.82 1.78 19.24
CA LYS A 111 -2.51 2.17 18.68
C LYS A 111 -2.54 2.10 17.17
N ILE A 112 -2.18 3.19 16.51
CA ILE A 112 -2.18 3.30 15.04
C ILE A 112 -0.76 3.21 14.53
N ILE A 113 -0.45 2.11 13.84
CA ILE A 113 0.82 1.89 13.15
C ILE A 113 0.56 2.02 11.65
N HIS A 114 1.21 2.97 11.00
CA HIS A 114 1.08 3.17 9.56
C HIS A 114 2.34 2.72 8.83
N TYR A 115 2.19 1.86 7.85
CA TYR A 115 3.26 1.32 7.02
C TYR A 115 3.16 1.87 5.60
N VAL A 116 4.27 2.28 5.03
CA VAL A 116 4.42 3.03 3.78
C VAL A 116 4.02 4.50 3.95
N ALA A 117 5.02 5.33 4.25
CA ALA A 117 4.80 6.75 4.45
C ALA A 117 4.22 7.43 3.20
N PRO A 118 3.24 8.35 3.37
CA PRO A 118 2.84 9.22 2.27
C PRO A 118 4.02 10.02 1.74
N GLN A 119 4.05 10.26 0.42
CA GLN A 119 5.13 11.00 -0.25
C GLN A 119 5.09 12.51 0.10
N VAL A 120 5.33 12.82 1.37
CA VAL A 120 5.26 14.19 1.92
C VAL A 120 6.34 15.11 1.39
N TRP A 121 7.47 14.56 0.94
CA TRP A 121 8.63 15.30 0.43
C TRP A 121 8.41 15.92 -0.96
N ILE A 122 7.37 15.49 -1.71
CA ILE A 122 7.09 16.02 -3.05
C ILE A 122 6.21 17.27 -2.98
N TRP A 123 5.14 17.24 -2.18
CA TRP A 123 4.06 18.24 -2.31
C TRP A 123 3.62 18.91 -1.01
N ARG A 124 3.85 18.28 0.16
CA ARG A 124 3.09 18.67 1.36
C ARG A 124 3.80 18.33 2.67
N GLU A 125 5.02 18.84 2.89
CA GLU A 125 5.73 18.63 4.16
C GLU A 125 4.88 19.03 5.38
N GLY A 126 4.11 20.11 5.30
CA GLY A 126 3.23 20.55 6.39
C GLY A 126 2.12 19.57 6.79
N ARG A 127 1.84 18.52 5.97
CA ARG A 127 0.91 17.45 6.35
C ARG A 127 1.47 16.52 7.42
N VAL A 128 2.79 16.37 7.51
CA VAL A 128 3.44 15.49 8.48
C VAL A 128 3.00 15.85 9.89
N LYS A 129 2.98 17.14 10.22
CA LYS A 129 2.50 17.66 11.53
C LYS A 129 1.10 17.16 11.91
N ASN A 130 0.22 16.94 10.92
CA ASN A 130 -1.12 16.44 11.18
C ASN A 130 -1.15 14.95 11.52
N PHE A 131 -0.19 14.15 11.03
CA PHE A 131 -0.14 12.70 11.31
C PHE A 131 0.16 12.44 12.78
N LYS A 132 0.95 13.29 13.43
CA LYS A 132 1.24 13.23 14.88
C LYS A 132 -0.03 13.16 15.75
N LYS A 133 -1.15 13.70 15.26
CA LYS A 133 -2.40 13.74 16.01
C LYS A 133 -3.12 12.38 16.08
N PHE A 134 -2.75 11.43 15.24
CA PHE A 134 -3.48 10.17 15.12
C PHE A 134 -2.63 8.95 14.71
N VAL A 135 -1.37 9.13 14.30
CA VAL A 135 -0.44 8.01 14.05
C VAL A 135 0.51 7.91 15.23
N ASP A 136 0.55 6.75 15.87
CA ASP A 136 1.45 6.48 17.00
C ASP A 136 2.84 6.04 16.52
N HIS A 137 2.93 5.33 15.38
CA HIS A 137 4.19 4.86 14.82
C HIS A 137 4.14 4.77 13.31
N MET A 138 5.21 5.22 12.63
CA MET A 138 5.36 5.16 11.18
C MET A 138 6.43 4.15 10.81
N LEU A 139 6.12 3.20 9.90
CA LEU A 139 7.08 2.26 9.33
C LEU A 139 7.47 2.75 7.92
N LEU A 140 8.76 3.06 7.75
CA LEU A 140 9.30 3.75 6.57
C LEU A 140 9.96 2.76 5.61
N LEU A 141 9.71 2.93 4.31
CA LEU A 141 10.36 2.13 3.26
C LEU A 141 11.77 2.62 2.92
N PHE A 142 12.01 3.93 3.05
CA PHE A 142 13.27 4.55 2.67
C PHE A 142 13.88 5.34 3.82
N ASN A 143 15.20 5.23 3.99
CA ASN A 143 15.89 5.90 5.08
C ASN A 143 15.80 7.43 5.01
N PHE A 144 15.75 8.00 3.80
CA PHE A 144 15.65 9.45 3.63
C PHE A 144 14.33 10.04 4.14
N GLU A 145 13.27 9.22 4.30
CA GLU A 145 11.97 9.64 4.81
C GLU A 145 12.05 10.04 6.29
N LYS A 146 12.95 9.40 7.04
CA LYS A 146 13.09 9.54 8.49
C LYS A 146 13.18 11.00 8.93
N LYS A 147 13.98 11.83 8.25
CA LYS A 147 14.18 13.25 8.58
C LYS A 147 12.88 14.07 8.63
N TYR A 148 11.87 13.72 7.81
CA TYR A 148 10.60 14.44 7.77
C TYR A 148 9.71 14.12 8.98
N PHE A 149 9.78 12.88 9.46
CA PHE A 149 9.00 12.43 10.62
C PHE A 149 9.68 12.79 11.92
N ASP A 150 11.02 12.69 12.00
CA ASP A 150 11.82 13.12 13.15
C ASP A 150 11.63 14.61 13.45
N LYS A 151 11.63 15.46 12.40
CA LYS A 151 11.41 16.92 12.51
C LYS A 151 10.09 17.26 13.24
N GLU A 152 9.06 16.45 13.05
CA GLU A 152 7.75 16.63 13.67
C GLU A 152 7.57 15.77 14.95
N ASN A 153 8.62 15.12 15.45
CA ASN A 153 8.60 14.21 16.58
C ASN A 153 7.54 13.11 16.46
N ILE A 154 7.46 12.47 15.28
CA ILE A 154 6.64 11.28 15.03
C ILE A 154 7.53 10.07 15.16
N THR A 155 7.17 9.16 16.08
CA THR A 155 7.89 7.90 16.25
C THR A 155 7.88 7.12 14.94
N ASN A 156 9.07 6.71 14.48
CA ASN A 156 9.20 6.02 13.21
C ASN A 156 10.34 5.00 13.22
N THR A 157 10.24 4.00 12.33
CA THR A 157 11.27 2.98 12.13
C THR A 157 11.48 2.77 10.63
N PHE A 158 12.72 2.83 10.18
CA PHE A 158 13.08 2.40 8.83
C PHE A 158 13.10 0.88 8.78
N VAL A 159 12.23 0.28 7.97
CA VAL A 159 12.06 -1.18 7.83
C VAL A 159 12.58 -1.71 6.49
N GLY A 160 12.90 -0.83 5.54
CA GLY A 160 13.35 -1.20 4.20
C GLY A 160 12.21 -1.61 3.27
N HIS A 161 12.54 -1.75 1.99
CA HIS A 161 11.55 -2.13 0.98
C HIS A 161 11.51 -3.66 0.80
N PRO A 162 10.34 -4.32 0.92
CA PRO A 162 10.23 -5.79 0.88
C PRO A 162 10.71 -6.43 -0.43
N LEU A 163 10.78 -5.68 -1.52
CA LEU A 163 11.36 -6.16 -2.78
C LEU A 163 12.83 -6.56 -2.63
N LEU A 164 13.56 -5.95 -1.71
CA LEU A 164 14.96 -6.31 -1.45
C LEU A 164 15.09 -7.72 -0.85
N GLU A 165 14.11 -8.16 -0.06
CA GLU A 165 14.08 -9.53 0.48
C GLU A 165 13.77 -10.58 -0.60
N SER A 166 13.05 -10.21 -1.66
CA SER A 166 12.65 -11.11 -2.74
C SER A 166 13.72 -11.31 -3.81
N HIS A 167 14.70 -10.42 -3.90
CA HIS A 167 15.78 -10.48 -4.90
C HIS A 167 16.61 -11.77 -4.87
N ASN A 168 16.62 -12.51 -3.77
CA ASN A 168 17.35 -13.75 -3.63
C ASN A 168 16.60 -15.00 -4.16
N LYS A 169 15.37 -14.86 -4.66
CA LYS A 169 14.53 -16.03 -4.97
C LYS A 169 14.28 -16.34 -6.44
N SER A 170 14.59 -15.43 -7.38
CA SER A 170 14.46 -15.74 -8.80
C SER A 170 15.47 -14.96 -9.64
N LYS A 171 16.64 -15.51 -9.82
CA LYS A 171 17.46 -15.14 -10.99
C LYS A 171 16.81 -15.82 -12.18
N THR A 172 15.96 -15.12 -12.93
CA THR A 172 15.55 -15.60 -14.24
C THR A 172 16.78 -15.55 -15.12
N ASP A 173 17.28 -16.71 -15.50
CA ASP A 173 18.38 -16.79 -16.46
C ASP A 173 17.86 -16.42 -17.86
N LEU A 174 18.22 -15.23 -18.29
CA LEU A 174 17.89 -14.72 -19.62
C LEU A 174 18.96 -15.06 -20.66
N SER A 175 20.01 -15.79 -20.31
CA SER A 175 21.13 -16.10 -21.20
C SER A 175 20.71 -16.84 -22.46
N SER A 176 19.65 -17.65 -22.38
CA SER A 176 19.05 -18.34 -23.53
C SER A 176 18.28 -17.42 -24.48
N LEU A 177 17.83 -16.26 -24.00
CA LEU A 177 17.05 -15.28 -24.79
C LEU A 177 17.91 -14.14 -25.32
N ILE A 178 19.12 -13.97 -24.79
CA ILE A 178 19.99 -12.83 -25.05
C ILE A 178 21.30 -13.31 -25.66
N SER A 179 21.53 -12.97 -26.91
CA SER A 179 22.84 -13.15 -27.54
C SER A 179 23.80 -12.06 -27.03
N LYS A 180 25.05 -12.41 -26.72
CA LYS A 180 26.05 -11.51 -26.09
C LYS A 180 26.32 -10.24 -26.90
N ASP A 181 26.05 -10.26 -28.20
CA ASP A 181 26.34 -9.15 -29.11
C ASP A 181 25.14 -8.24 -29.40
N LYS A 182 23.99 -8.49 -28.75
CA LYS A 182 22.79 -7.69 -28.95
C LYS A 182 22.52 -6.76 -27.76
N LYS A 183 22.11 -5.52 -28.09
CA LYS A 183 21.60 -4.57 -27.10
C LYS A 183 20.17 -4.94 -26.70
N ILE A 184 19.89 -4.84 -25.42
CA ILE A 184 18.55 -5.12 -24.87
C ILE A 184 17.85 -3.79 -24.63
N ILE A 185 16.61 -3.69 -25.13
CA ILE A 185 15.71 -2.59 -24.82
C ILE A 185 14.56 -3.16 -24.01
N SER A 186 14.49 -2.79 -22.73
CA SER A 186 13.39 -3.18 -21.85
C SER A 186 12.23 -2.20 -22.00
N ILE A 187 11.02 -2.71 -22.20
CA ILE A 187 9.81 -1.91 -22.40
C ILE A 187 8.83 -2.20 -21.29
N PHE A 188 8.35 -1.13 -20.62
CA PHE A 188 7.41 -1.21 -19.50
C PHE A 188 6.13 -0.48 -19.87
N ALA A 189 5.04 -1.22 -20.06
CA ALA A 189 3.73 -0.65 -20.40
C ALA A 189 2.94 -0.16 -19.17
N GLY A 190 3.48 -0.32 -17.96
CA GLY A 190 2.79 0.01 -16.72
C GLY A 190 2.21 -1.21 -16.02
N SER A 191 1.54 -0.98 -14.89
CA SER A 191 0.95 -2.02 -14.04
C SER A 191 -0.57 -1.93 -13.89
N ARG A 192 -1.17 -0.83 -14.33
CA ARG A 192 -2.62 -0.58 -14.30
C ARG A 192 -3.21 -0.67 -15.70
N ASN A 193 -4.42 -1.24 -15.83
CA ASN A 193 -5.08 -1.34 -17.13
C ASN A 193 -5.16 0.01 -17.86
N SER A 194 -5.48 1.10 -17.15
CA SER A 194 -5.52 2.46 -17.71
C SER A 194 -4.17 2.95 -18.24
N GLU A 195 -3.06 2.51 -17.67
CA GLU A 195 -1.71 2.82 -18.16
C GLU A 195 -1.39 1.97 -19.39
N ILE A 196 -1.68 0.67 -19.33
CA ILE A 196 -1.44 -0.31 -20.39
C ILE A 196 -2.24 0.06 -21.64
N ASP A 197 -3.52 0.39 -21.49
CA ASP A 197 -4.41 0.74 -22.62
C ASP A 197 -3.89 1.97 -23.40
N ILE A 198 -3.24 2.91 -22.73
CA ILE A 198 -2.68 4.12 -23.36
C ILE A 198 -1.27 3.87 -23.88
N LEU A 199 -0.41 3.25 -23.08
CA LEU A 199 1.02 3.15 -23.39
C LEU A 199 1.35 2.02 -24.35
N LEU A 200 0.63 0.88 -24.27
CA LEU A 200 0.95 -0.30 -25.09
C LEU A 200 0.91 -0.02 -26.61
N PRO A 201 -0.12 0.66 -27.17
CA PRO A 201 -0.13 1.01 -28.60
C PRO A 201 1.06 1.88 -29.01
N ILE A 202 1.46 2.84 -28.17
CA ILE A 202 2.59 3.72 -28.43
C ILE A 202 3.90 2.93 -28.42
N LEU A 203 4.07 2.04 -27.45
CA LEU A 203 5.25 1.19 -27.31
C LEU A 203 5.37 0.17 -28.45
N CYS A 204 4.25 -0.39 -28.91
CA CYS A 204 4.21 -1.26 -30.08
C CYS A 204 4.67 -0.53 -31.34
N ASN A 205 4.19 0.69 -31.59
CA ASN A 205 4.64 1.51 -32.70
C ASN A 205 6.13 1.83 -32.62
N PHE A 206 6.63 2.13 -31.43
CA PHE A 206 8.06 2.32 -31.20
C PHE A 206 8.88 1.09 -31.58
N ILE A 207 8.46 -0.13 -31.18
CA ILE A 207 9.13 -1.39 -31.54
C ILE A 207 9.17 -1.58 -33.05
N ILE A 208 8.04 -1.33 -33.73
CA ILE A 208 7.95 -1.43 -35.20
C ILE A 208 8.92 -0.47 -35.89
N MET A 209 9.01 0.77 -35.38
CA MET A 209 9.95 1.77 -35.91
C MET A 209 11.41 1.35 -35.68
N MET A 210 11.73 0.84 -34.50
CA MET A 210 13.08 0.37 -34.17
C MET A 210 13.50 -0.80 -35.07
N ASN A 211 12.63 -1.80 -35.27
CA ASN A 211 12.90 -2.96 -36.13
C ASN A 211 13.08 -2.59 -37.62
N LYS A 212 12.56 -1.43 -38.06
CA LYS A 212 12.79 -0.94 -39.43
C LYS A 212 14.12 -0.21 -39.59
N LYS A 213 14.67 0.30 -38.49
CA LYS A 213 15.85 1.15 -38.51
C LYS A 213 17.14 0.39 -38.17
N PHE A 214 17.03 -0.70 -37.45
CA PHE A 214 18.12 -1.55 -36.97
C PHE A 214 17.89 -3.02 -37.26
#